data_f879ad26da63584dbb81742337d9003d
#
_entry.id   f879ad26da63584dbb81742337d9003d
#
_cell.length_a   1.000
_cell.length_b   1.000
_cell.length_c   1.000
_cell.angle_alpha   90.00
_cell.angle_beta   90.00
_cell.angle_gamma   90.00
#
_symmetry.space_group_name_H-M   'P 1'
#
loop_
_entity.id
_entity.type
_entity.pdbx_description
1 polymer ?
#
loop_
_entity_poly.entity_id
_entity_poly.type
_entity_poly.pdbx_seq_one_letter_code
_entity_poly.pdbx_strand_id
1 'polypeptide(L)' 'MSKASSQSGSRGAGRSRAAIRTILKNSGPADASTMAEELGVAPMAVRQHLYAMQEEGLVSFEEKAEGRGRPTKYWALTD' A
#
# COMPACT_ATOMS: atom_id res chain seq x y z
N MET A 1 -10.95 -27.17 -2.48
CA MET A 1 -10.99 -26.55 -2.54
C MET A 1 -10.34 -25.57 -3.05
N SER A 2 -10.06 -25.53 -3.91
CA SER A 2 -9.35 -24.61 -4.42
C SER A 2 -9.92 -23.40 -4.49
N LYS A 3 -11.02 -23.35 -4.20
CA LYS A 3 -11.57 -22.20 -4.10
C LYS A 3 -10.87 -21.27 -3.43
N ALA A 4 -10.05 -21.68 -2.70
CA ALA A 4 -9.31 -20.74 -1.95
C ALA A 4 -8.67 -19.74 -2.84
N SER A 5 -8.18 -20.16 -3.95
CA SER A 5 -7.46 -19.20 -4.74
C SER A 5 -8.35 -18.18 -5.36
N SER A 6 -9.49 -18.54 -5.81
CA SER A 6 -10.31 -17.54 -6.40
C SER A 6 -10.85 -16.62 -5.40
N GLN A 7 -11.14 -17.11 -4.20
CA GLN A 7 -11.63 -16.22 -3.29
C GLN A 7 -10.61 -15.38 -2.77
N SER A 8 -9.41 -15.83 -2.74
CA SER A 8 -8.38 -15.03 -2.18
C SER A 8 -8.15 -13.79 -3.00
N GLY A 9 -8.49 -13.79 -4.25
CA GLY A 9 -8.33 -12.58 -5.02
C GLY A 9 -9.05 -11.42 -4.43
N SER A 10 -10.32 -11.53 -4.21
CA SER A 10 -11.04 -10.44 -3.67
C SER A 10 -10.81 -10.27 -2.20
N ARG A 11 -10.74 -11.34 -1.43
CA ARG A 11 -10.47 -11.16 -0.07
C ARG A 11 -9.12 -10.65 0.15
N GLY A 12 -8.13 -11.09 -0.66
CA GLY A 12 -6.80 -10.60 -0.53
C GLY A 12 -6.72 -9.12 -0.74
N ALA A 13 -7.46 -8.60 -1.71
CA ALA A 13 -7.46 -7.17 -1.96
C ALA A 13 -8.01 -6.43 -0.76
N GLY A 14 -9.09 -6.89 -0.18
CA GLY A 14 -9.65 -6.25 0.98
C GLY A 14 -8.71 -6.28 2.18
N ARG A 15 -8.09 -7.41 2.42
CA ARG A 15 -7.17 -7.52 3.50
C ARG A 15 -5.99 -6.65 3.28
N SER A 16 -5.47 -6.58 2.07
CA SER A 16 -4.30 -5.76 1.78
C SER A 16 -4.61 -4.29 2.00
N ARG A 17 -5.78 -3.84 1.58
CA ARG A 17 -6.13 -2.45 1.81
C ARG A 17 -6.24 -2.14 3.29
N ALA A 18 -6.86 -3.02 4.06
CA ALA A 18 -6.98 -2.80 5.49
C ALA A 18 -5.61 -2.82 6.15
N ALA A 19 -4.74 -3.71 5.72
CA ALA A 19 -3.40 -3.79 6.30
C ALA A 19 -2.60 -2.55 5.96
N ILE A 20 -2.72 -2.04 4.74
CA ILE A 20 -2.03 -0.82 4.36
C ILE A 20 -2.51 0.34 5.23
N ARG A 21 -3.81 0.44 5.44
CA ARG A 21 -4.33 1.51 6.29
C ARG A 21 -3.80 1.39 7.71
N THR A 22 -3.73 0.17 8.22
CA THR A 22 -3.21 -0.05 9.56
C THR A 22 -1.76 0.37 9.66
N ILE A 23 -0.95 0.01 8.67
CA ILE A 23 0.44 0.39 8.66
C ILE A 23 0.58 1.90 8.66
N LEU A 24 -0.16 2.57 7.79
CA LEU A 24 -0.05 4.02 7.69
C LEU A 24 -0.56 4.71 8.93
N LYS A 25 -1.56 4.13 9.57
CA LYS A 25 -2.09 4.72 10.78
C LYS A 25 -1.11 4.59 11.93
N ASN A 26 -0.48 3.44 12.05
CA ASN A 26 0.41 3.18 13.19
C ASN A 26 1.82 3.70 12.99
N SER A 27 2.34 3.58 11.77
CA SER A 27 3.71 3.95 11.51
C SER A 27 3.87 5.30 10.84
N GLY A 28 2.79 5.86 10.34
CA GLY A 28 2.86 7.12 9.63
C GLY A 28 3.27 6.91 8.19
N PRO A 29 3.73 7.93 7.52
CA PRO A 29 4.04 7.80 6.09
C PRO A 29 5.05 6.70 5.81
N ALA A 30 4.79 5.95 4.76
CA ALA A 30 5.65 4.84 4.39
C ALA A 30 5.64 4.67 2.88
N ASP A 31 6.71 4.10 2.36
CA ASP A 31 6.77 3.86 0.92
C ASP A 31 6.21 2.48 0.60
N ALA A 32 5.87 2.27 -0.66
CA ALA A 32 5.22 1.03 -1.07
C ALA A 32 6.10 -0.18 -0.85
N SER A 33 7.40 -0.03 -1.07
CA SER A 33 8.30 -1.18 -0.90
C SER A 33 8.35 -1.66 0.54
N THR A 34 8.39 -0.73 1.47
CA THR A 34 8.40 -1.09 2.88
C THR A 34 7.10 -1.79 3.27
N MET A 35 5.98 -1.26 2.79
CA MET A 35 4.72 -1.89 3.11
C MET A 35 4.61 -3.26 2.47
N ALA A 36 5.13 -3.41 1.26
CA ALA A 36 5.10 -4.70 0.60
C ALA A 36 5.89 -5.74 1.37
N GLU A 37 7.03 -5.34 1.91
CA GLU A 37 7.81 -6.26 2.71
C GLU A 37 7.07 -6.69 3.96
N GLU A 38 6.42 -5.75 4.60
CA GLU A 38 5.68 -6.08 5.82
C GLU A 38 4.50 -6.98 5.53
N LEU A 39 3.88 -6.81 4.37
CA LEU A 39 2.72 -7.59 4.01
C LEU A 39 3.07 -8.90 3.31
N GLY A 40 4.30 -9.05 2.88
CA GLY A 40 4.71 -10.25 2.16
C GLY A 40 4.13 -10.32 0.76
N VAL A 41 3.96 -9.18 0.11
CA VAL A 41 3.42 -9.14 -1.25
C VAL A 41 4.34 -8.34 -2.14
N ALA A 42 4.07 -8.35 -3.43
CA ALA A 42 4.90 -7.62 -4.37
C ALA A 42 4.65 -6.11 -4.25
N PRO A 43 5.67 -5.28 -4.42
CA PRO A 43 5.46 -3.84 -4.34
C PRO A 43 4.43 -3.32 -5.35
N MET A 44 4.34 -3.94 -6.51
CA MET A 44 3.37 -3.51 -7.49
C MET A 44 1.94 -3.69 -6.96
N ALA A 45 1.69 -4.76 -6.22
CA ALA A 45 0.37 -4.96 -5.65
C ALA A 45 0.03 -3.85 -4.67
N VAL A 46 0.99 -3.45 -3.85
CA VAL A 46 0.76 -2.37 -2.92
C VAL A 46 0.50 -1.08 -3.66
N ARG A 47 1.26 -0.80 -4.71
CA ARG A 47 1.05 0.42 -5.47
C ARG A 47 -0.32 0.47 -6.08
N GLN A 48 -0.82 -0.64 -6.60
CA GLN A 48 -2.14 -0.66 -7.18
C GLN A 48 -3.20 -0.33 -6.15
N HIS A 49 -3.06 -0.88 -4.95
CA HIS A 49 -4.00 -0.56 -3.89
C HIS A 49 -3.89 0.91 -3.49
N LEU A 50 -2.67 1.43 -3.42
CA LEU A 50 -2.49 2.83 -3.04
C LEU A 50 -3.09 3.77 -4.07
N TYR A 51 -2.93 3.47 -5.35
CA TYR A 51 -3.50 4.33 -6.37
C TYR A 51 -5.03 4.33 -6.29
N ALA A 52 -5.62 3.17 -6.07
CA ALA A 52 -7.06 3.09 -5.93
C ALA A 52 -7.52 3.86 -4.69
N MET A 53 -6.80 3.72 -3.60
CA MET A 53 -7.14 4.43 -2.37
C MET A 53 -6.96 5.93 -2.53
N GLN A 54 -5.98 6.33 -3.33
CA GLN A 54 -5.79 7.75 -3.59
C GLN A 54 -6.97 8.32 -4.37
N GLU A 55 -7.46 7.58 -5.34
CA GLU A 55 -8.61 8.03 -6.10
C GLU A 55 -9.83 8.16 -5.20
N GLU A 56 -9.92 7.34 -4.18
CA GLU A 56 -11.02 7.42 -3.25
C GLU A 56 -10.81 8.49 -2.19
N GLY A 57 -9.66 9.13 -2.22
CA GLY A 57 -9.39 10.19 -1.25
C GLY A 57 -8.95 9.69 0.11
N LEU A 58 -8.53 8.44 0.19
CA LEU A 58 -8.15 7.86 1.47
C LEU A 58 -6.69 8.04 1.80
N VAL A 59 -5.84 8.17 0.79
CA VAL A 59 -4.41 8.36 1.01
C VAL A 59 -3.88 9.44 0.08
N SER A 60 -2.74 10.00 0.45
CA SER A 60 -2.02 10.92 -0.42
C SER A 60 -0.54 10.59 -0.30
N PHE A 61 0.29 11.23 -1.11
CA PHE A 61 1.71 10.95 -1.03
C PHE A 61 2.53 12.21 -1.17
N GLU A 62 3.76 12.14 -0.67
CA GLU A 62 4.75 13.16 -0.86
C GLU A 62 5.95 12.50 -1.46
N GLU A 63 6.63 13.17 -2.36
CA GLU A 63 7.86 12.65 -2.92
C GLU A 63 9.02 13.30 -2.22
N LYS A 64 9.97 12.52 -1.78
CA LYS A 64 11.15 13.04 -1.13
C LYS A 64 12.38 12.51 -1.83
N ALA A 65 13.25 13.41 -2.20
CA ALA A 65 14.52 13.02 -2.79
C ALA A 65 15.48 12.69 -1.67
N GLU A 66 15.99 11.48 -1.66
CA GLU A 66 16.88 11.06 -0.62
C GLU A 66 18.22 10.75 -1.22
N GLY A 67 19.07 11.69 -1.30
CA GLY A 67 20.37 11.51 -1.86
C GLY A 67 20.29 11.44 -3.35
N ARG A 68 20.91 10.43 -3.93
CA ARG A 68 20.90 10.31 -5.33
C ARG A 68 19.79 9.46 -5.79
N GLY A 69 19.39 9.54 -6.97
CA GLY A 69 18.42 8.69 -7.54
C GLY A 69 17.05 9.30 -7.57
N ARG A 70 16.03 8.47 -7.69
CA ARG A 70 14.69 8.96 -7.89
C ARG A 70 14.06 9.29 -6.57
N PRO A 71 13.16 10.25 -6.57
CA PRO A 71 12.43 10.54 -5.33
C PRO A 71 11.60 9.35 -4.90
N THR A 72 11.44 9.20 -3.63
CA THR A 72 10.63 8.12 -3.06
C THR A 72 9.28 8.68 -2.64
N LYS A 73 8.22 7.99 -2.99
CA LYS A 73 6.89 8.40 -2.59
C LYS A 73 6.56 7.83 -1.23
N TYR A 74 6.20 8.70 -0.32
CA TYR A 74 5.75 8.29 1.01
C TYR A 74 4.26 8.51 1.10
N TRP A 75 3.53 7.44 1.31
CA TRP A 75 2.07 7.47 1.33
C TRP A 75 1.59 7.63 2.77
N ALA A 76 0.51 8.36 2.93
CA ALA A 76 -0.06 8.58 4.25
C ALA A 76 -1.57 8.67 4.14
N LEU A 77 -2.24 8.42 5.25
CA LEU A 77 -3.68 8.58 5.28
C LEU A 77 -4.04 10.05 5.22
N THR A 78 -5.15 10.36 4.59
CA THR A 78 -5.55 11.75 4.42
C THR A 78 -6.22 12.33 5.64
N ASP A 79 -6.77 11.49 6.50
CA ASP A 79 -7.39 12.04 7.70
C ASP A 79 -6.54 12.01 8.93
#